data_bdc1003363c3dc887e86edfc8298dc55
#
_entry.id   bdc1003363c3dc887e86edfc8298dc55
#
_cell.length_a   1.000
_cell.length_b   1.000
_cell.length_c   1.000
_cell.angle_alpha   90.00
_cell.angle_beta   90.00
_cell.angle_gamma   90.00
#
_symmetry.space_group_name_H-M   'P 1'
#
loop_
_entity.id
_entity.type
_entity.pdbx_description
1 polymer ?
#
loop_
_entity_poly.entity_id
_entity_poly.type
_entity_poly.pdbx_seq_one_letter_code
_entity_poly.pdbx_strand_id
1 'polypeptide(L)'
;MTIPGLPEEASDQLLAEICRQPAVERVVLYGSRALGRHRSGSDVDLCLEAPGLGLADVLELGSRLDDLLLPWRIDLQLDHLIEHEGLRQHIQRAGRVLWEGAPSGVDR
;
A
#
# COMPACT_ATOMS: atom_id res chain seq x y z
N MET A 1 9.35 -1.71 8.59
CA MET A 1 9.73 -2.45 7.38
C MET A 1 9.97 -1.48 6.24
N THR A 2 11.02 -1.69 5.47
CA THR A 2 11.48 -0.73 4.48
C THR A 2 10.99 -1.11 3.08
N ILE A 3 10.47 -0.12 2.36
CA ILE A 3 10.11 -0.31 0.95
C ILE A 3 11.40 -0.24 0.15
N PRO A 4 11.67 -1.22 -0.73
CA PRO A 4 12.92 -1.23 -1.49
C PRO A 4 13.13 0.07 -2.25
N GLY A 5 14.31 0.66 -2.07
CA GLY A 5 14.70 1.89 -2.73
C GLY A 5 14.31 3.16 -2.02
N LEU A 6 13.53 3.09 -0.96
CA LEU A 6 13.20 4.27 -0.15
C LEU A 6 14.03 4.25 1.13
N PRO A 7 14.40 5.44 1.66
CA PRO A 7 14.96 5.50 3.00
C PRO A 7 13.96 4.94 4.01
N GLU A 8 14.48 4.35 5.08
CA GLU A 8 13.61 3.79 6.11
C GLU A 8 12.64 4.82 6.67
N GLU A 9 13.14 6.05 6.86
CA GLU A 9 12.31 7.12 7.39
C GLU A 9 11.11 7.42 6.49
N ALA A 10 11.34 7.44 5.16
CA ALA A 10 10.25 7.68 4.21
C ALA A 10 9.25 6.54 4.24
N SER A 11 9.73 5.30 4.30
CA SER A 11 8.86 4.14 4.41
C SER A 11 8.00 4.21 5.66
N ASP A 12 8.62 4.59 6.79
CA ASP A 12 7.91 4.69 8.06
C ASP A 12 6.84 5.77 8.02
N GLN A 13 7.15 6.93 7.44
CA GLN A 13 6.17 8.02 7.32
C GLN A 13 4.98 7.59 6.48
N LEU A 14 5.26 6.93 5.38
CA LEU A 14 4.22 6.49 4.45
C LEU A 14 3.30 5.46 5.11
N LEU A 15 3.90 4.45 5.75
CA LEU A 15 3.12 3.41 6.40
C LEU A 15 2.36 3.94 7.60
N ALA A 16 2.97 4.85 8.37
CA ALA A 16 2.29 5.45 9.51
C ALA A 16 1.04 6.20 9.07
N GLU A 17 1.13 6.94 7.95
CA GLU A 17 -0.02 7.69 7.46
C GLU A 17 -1.14 6.75 7.02
N ILE A 18 -0.79 5.68 6.30
CA ILE A 18 -1.78 4.71 5.86
C ILE A 18 -2.44 4.03 7.06
N CYS A 19 -1.64 3.66 8.05
CA CYS A 19 -2.14 2.92 9.21
C CYS A 19 -2.95 3.78 10.17
N ARG A 20 -2.99 5.09 9.98
CA ARG A 20 -3.91 5.95 10.73
C ARG A 20 -5.35 5.66 10.35
N GLN A 21 -5.59 5.05 9.21
CA GLN A 21 -6.92 4.61 8.79
C GLN A 21 -7.19 3.25 9.43
N PRO A 22 -8.09 3.17 10.44
CA PRO A 22 -8.25 1.92 11.19
C PRO A 22 -8.85 0.77 10.39
N ALA A 23 -9.49 1.07 9.26
CA ALA A 23 -10.07 0.03 8.43
C ALA A 23 -9.04 -0.73 7.59
N VAL A 24 -7.80 -0.26 7.55
CA VAL A 24 -6.74 -0.95 6.80
C VAL A 24 -6.27 -2.14 7.61
N GLU A 25 -6.37 -3.33 7.02
CA GLU A 25 -6.00 -4.58 7.67
C GLU A 25 -4.63 -5.07 7.23
N ARG A 26 -4.22 -4.75 6.01
CA ARG A 26 -2.92 -5.19 5.50
C ARG A 26 -2.49 -4.27 4.36
N VAL A 27 -1.19 -4.04 4.26
CA VAL A 27 -0.58 -3.25 3.18
C VAL A 27 0.39 -4.16 2.44
N VAL A 28 0.19 -4.31 1.14
CA VAL A 28 0.99 -5.19 0.30
C VAL A 28 1.67 -4.38 -0.79
N LEU A 29 2.99 -4.50 -0.88
CA LEU A 29 3.76 -3.89 -1.95
C LEU A 29 3.72 -4.79 -3.17
N TYR A 30 3.47 -4.22 -4.35
CA TYR A 30 3.54 -4.97 -5.60
C TYR A 30 4.29 -4.14 -6.65
N GLY A 31 4.33 -4.62 -7.88
CA GLY A 31 4.96 -3.89 -8.97
C GLY A 31 6.47 -4.00 -8.94
N SER A 32 7.15 -3.02 -9.57
CA SER A 32 8.57 -3.11 -9.82
C SER A 32 9.40 -3.19 -8.54
N ARG A 33 8.99 -2.49 -7.49
CA ARG A 33 9.76 -2.52 -6.24
C ARG A 33 9.65 -3.86 -5.54
N ALA A 34 8.49 -4.51 -5.64
CA ALA A 34 8.33 -5.85 -5.07
C ALA A 34 9.16 -6.88 -5.83
N LEU A 35 9.35 -6.66 -7.13
CA LEU A 35 10.11 -7.57 -7.99
C LEU A 35 11.62 -7.28 -7.98
N GLY A 36 12.05 -6.20 -7.33
CA GLY A 36 13.45 -5.80 -7.37
C GLY A 36 13.88 -5.22 -8.69
N ARG A 37 12.93 -4.74 -9.50
CA ARG A 37 13.20 -4.18 -10.83
C ARG A 37 12.99 -2.67 -10.89
N HIS A 38 12.88 -2.04 -9.74
CA HIS A 38 12.60 -0.60 -9.67
C HIS A 38 13.83 0.23 -10.00
N ARG A 39 13.57 1.47 -10.42
CA ARG A 39 14.57 2.51 -10.57
C ARG A 39 14.30 3.55 -9.49
N SER A 40 15.21 4.54 -9.37
CA SER A 40 15.10 5.53 -8.31
C SER A 40 13.78 6.30 -8.35
N GLY A 41 13.24 6.54 -9.54
CA GLY A 41 11.99 7.28 -9.71
C GLY A 41 10.75 6.41 -9.85
N SER A 42 10.86 5.10 -9.68
CA SER A 42 9.71 4.22 -9.85
C SER A 42 8.62 4.52 -8.83
N ASP A 43 7.36 4.35 -9.25
CA ASP A 43 6.22 4.49 -8.36
C ASP A 43 6.29 3.47 -7.24
N VAL A 44 5.64 3.79 -6.13
CA VAL A 44 5.43 2.84 -5.04
C VAL A 44 4.00 2.33 -5.19
N ASP A 45 3.86 1.04 -5.51
CA ASP A 45 2.57 0.44 -5.78
C ASP A 45 2.12 -0.35 -4.56
N LEU A 46 1.01 0.08 -3.96
CA LEU A 46 0.51 -0.52 -2.73
C LEU A 46 -0.93 -1.00 -2.91
N CYS A 47 -1.17 -2.22 -2.45
CA CYS A 47 -2.50 -2.79 -2.41
C CYS A 47 -2.93 -2.87 -0.95
N LEU A 48 -4.08 -2.28 -0.65
CA LEU A 48 -4.61 -2.25 0.70
C LEU A 48 -5.70 -3.29 0.84
N GLU A 49 -5.59 -4.13 1.85
CA GLU A 49 -6.69 -5.00 2.24
C GLU A 49 -7.48 -4.24 3.29
N ALA A 50 -8.57 -3.65 2.86
CA ALA A 50 -9.39 -2.78 3.67
C ALA A 50 -10.83 -2.86 3.18
N PRO A 51 -11.52 -3.98 3.46
CA PRO A 51 -12.85 -4.20 2.88
C PRO A 51 -13.89 -3.16 3.29
N GLY A 52 -13.64 -2.44 4.37
CA GLY A 52 -14.54 -1.37 4.82
C GLY A 52 -14.37 -0.05 4.10
N LEU A 53 -13.39 0.07 3.21
CA LEU A 53 -13.12 1.32 2.52
C LEU A 53 -13.65 1.29 1.09
N GLY A 54 -14.02 2.47 0.58
CA GLY A 54 -14.42 2.64 -0.81
C GLY A 54 -13.48 3.58 -1.54
N LEU A 55 -13.81 3.89 -2.78
CA LEU A 55 -12.97 4.72 -3.63
C LEU A 55 -12.73 6.10 -3.03
N ALA A 56 -13.77 6.71 -2.45
CA ALA A 56 -13.61 8.04 -1.85
C ALA A 56 -12.57 8.03 -0.73
N ASP A 57 -12.52 6.95 0.03
CA ASP A 57 -11.55 6.82 1.12
C ASP A 57 -10.13 6.72 0.58
N VAL A 58 -9.94 6.02 -0.54
CA VAL A 58 -8.64 5.90 -1.18
C VAL A 58 -8.19 7.25 -1.71
N LEU A 59 -9.10 8.03 -2.30
CA LEU A 59 -8.75 9.35 -2.80
C LEU A 59 -8.33 10.28 -1.66
N GLU A 60 -9.03 10.22 -0.55
CA GLU A 60 -8.66 11.02 0.62
C GLU A 60 -7.31 10.60 1.17
N LEU A 61 -7.09 9.30 1.27
CA LEU A 61 -5.81 8.78 1.76
C LEU A 61 -4.67 9.18 0.84
N GLY A 62 -4.90 9.09 -0.48
CA GLY A 62 -3.91 9.53 -1.47
C GLY A 62 -3.55 10.99 -1.30
N SER A 63 -4.54 11.84 -1.03
CA SER A 63 -4.30 13.25 -0.78
C SER A 63 -3.41 13.47 0.44
N ARG A 64 -3.67 12.71 1.51
CA ARG A 64 -2.84 12.82 2.72
C ARG A 64 -1.41 12.35 2.47
N LEU A 65 -1.24 11.31 1.63
CA LEU A 65 0.10 10.87 1.28
C LEU A 65 0.83 11.92 0.44
N ASP A 66 0.11 12.61 -0.45
CA ASP A 66 0.71 13.69 -1.21
C ASP A 66 1.21 14.81 -0.30
N ASP A 67 0.52 15.07 0.80
CA ASP A 67 0.90 16.10 1.76
C ASP A 67 2.21 15.77 2.48
N LEU A 68 2.68 14.54 2.43
CA LEU A 68 3.99 14.19 2.98
C LEU A 68 5.14 14.72 2.13
N LEU A 69 4.85 15.14 0.90
CA LEU A 69 5.82 15.73 -0.03
C LEU A 69 6.99 14.80 -0.30
N LEU A 70 6.74 13.51 -0.34
CA LEU A 70 7.76 12.53 -0.72
C LEU A 70 7.98 12.59 -2.23
N PRO A 71 9.22 12.35 -2.70
CA PRO A 71 9.52 12.48 -4.13
C PRO A 71 8.99 11.34 -5.00
N TRP A 72 8.38 10.32 -4.40
CA TRP A 72 7.86 9.18 -5.16
C TRP A 72 6.35 9.28 -5.26
N ARG A 73 5.82 8.88 -6.41
CA ARG A 73 4.39 8.74 -6.59
C ARG A 73 3.93 7.47 -5.90
N ILE A 74 2.86 7.58 -5.12
CA ILE A 74 2.29 6.45 -4.40
C ILE A 74 0.98 6.07 -5.10
N ASP A 75 0.91 4.83 -5.60
CA ASP A 75 -0.28 4.33 -6.26
C ASP A 75 -0.99 3.36 -5.31
N LEU A 76 -2.23 3.67 -4.99
CA LEU A 76 -3.02 2.87 -4.03
C LEU A 76 -4.12 2.12 -4.75
N GLN A 77 -4.25 0.83 -4.45
CA GLN A 77 -5.35 0.00 -4.91
C GLN A 77 -6.02 -0.62 -3.69
N LEU A 78 -7.35 -0.77 -3.75
CA LEU A 78 -8.07 -1.57 -2.75
C LEU A 78 -8.22 -2.97 -3.31
N ASP A 79 -7.79 -3.97 -2.56
CA ASP A 79 -7.81 -5.35 -3.02
C ASP A 79 -9.20 -5.78 -3.51
N HIS A 80 -10.23 -5.44 -2.75
CA HIS A 80 -11.58 -5.89 -3.06
C HIS A 80 -12.21 -5.15 -4.27
N LEU A 81 -11.56 -4.10 -4.76
CA LEU A 81 -12.07 -3.36 -5.93
C LEU A 81 -11.29 -3.64 -7.20
N ILE A 82 -10.25 -4.47 -7.13
CA ILE A 82 -9.45 -4.80 -8.31
C ILE A 82 -10.25 -5.74 -9.20
N GLU A 83 -10.51 -5.31 -10.44
CA GLU A 83 -11.25 -6.11 -11.40
C GLU A 83 -10.35 -6.78 -12.43
N HIS A 84 -9.13 -6.26 -12.61
CA HIS A 84 -8.21 -6.78 -13.61
C HIS A 84 -7.54 -8.04 -13.07
N GLU A 85 -7.87 -9.18 -13.69
CA GLU A 85 -7.41 -10.49 -13.21
C GLU A 85 -5.88 -10.60 -13.23
N GLY A 86 -5.24 -10.07 -14.26
CA GLY A 86 -3.78 -10.11 -14.34
C GLY A 86 -3.12 -9.38 -13.17
N LEU A 87 -3.68 -8.25 -12.76
CA LEU A 87 -3.17 -7.51 -11.61
C LEU A 87 -3.36 -8.31 -10.32
N ARG A 88 -4.53 -8.91 -10.14
CA ARG A 88 -4.77 -9.73 -8.96
C ARG A 88 -3.78 -10.87 -8.87
N GLN A 89 -3.52 -11.55 -9.99
CA GLN A 89 -2.56 -12.65 -10.01
C GLN A 89 -1.15 -12.18 -9.73
N HIS A 90 -0.76 -11.02 -10.27
CA HIS A 90 0.54 -10.44 -10.00
C HIS A 90 0.72 -10.17 -8.51
N ILE A 91 -0.28 -9.55 -7.88
CA ILE A 91 -0.20 -9.23 -6.47
C ILE A 91 -0.11 -10.51 -5.63
N GLN A 92 -0.87 -11.54 -6.00
CA GLN A 92 -0.82 -12.81 -5.28
C GLN A 92 0.54 -13.48 -5.37
N ARG A 93 1.19 -13.40 -6.54
CA ARG A 93 2.47 -14.06 -6.74
C ARG A 93 3.66 -13.27 -6.24
N ALA A 94 3.63 -11.96 -6.45
CA ALA A 94 4.81 -11.12 -6.24
C ALA A 94 4.65 -10.13 -5.08
N GLY A 95 3.47 -10.02 -4.51
CA GLY A 95 3.21 -9.07 -3.44
C GLY A 95 4.02 -9.36 -2.20
N ARG A 96 4.46 -8.29 -1.53
CA ARG A 96 5.19 -8.39 -0.27
C ARG A 96 4.41 -7.66 0.80
N VAL A 97 4.09 -8.34 1.89
CA VAL A 97 3.37 -7.72 3.00
C VAL A 97 4.32 -6.76 3.71
N LEU A 98 3.95 -5.47 3.72
CA LEU A 98 4.72 -4.46 4.44
C LEU A 98 4.22 -4.28 5.86
N TRP A 99 2.93 -4.46 6.05
CA TRP A 99 2.32 -4.28 7.36
C TRP A 99 1.05 -5.11 7.44
N GLU A 100 0.80 -5.66 8.62
CA GLU A 100 -0.41 -6.44 8.85
C GLU A 100 -0.88 -6.17 10.26
N GLY A 101 -2.12 -5.71 10.38
CA GLY A 101 -2.72 -5.44 11.67
C GLY A 101 -3.46 -6.65 12.20
N ALA A 102 -3.90 -6.55 13.44
CA ALA A 102 -4.74 -7.58 14.00
C ALA A 102 -6.06 -7.61 13.25
N PRO A 103 -6.60 -8.78 12.94
CA PRO A 103 -7.88 -8.84 12.25
C PRO A 103 -8.96 -8.16 13.07
N SER A 104 -9.79 -7.40 12.37
CA SER A 104 -10.90 -6.71 12.99
C SER A 104 -11.87 -7.73 13.57
N GLY A 105 -12.34 -7.52 14.80
CA GLY A 105 -13.32 -8.37 15.41
C GLY A 105 -12.81 -9.67 15.97
N VAL A 106 -11.53 -9.88 15.90
CA VAL A 106 -10.96 -11.02 16.58
C VAL A 106 -10.94 -10.75 18.03
N ASP A 107 -11.53 -11.43 18.68
CA ASP A 107 -11.57 -11.12 19.92
C ASP A 107 -11.25 -11.96 20.60
N ARG A 108 -11.00 -11.76 20.47
CA ARG A 108 -10.42 -12.29 20.95
C ARG A 108 -10.73 -12.64 21.90
#